data_05d606fa6846f060f640c7a852921eb7
#
_entry.id   05d606fa6846f060f640c7a852921eb7
#
_cell.length_a   1.000
_cell.length_b   1.000
_cell.length_c   1.000
_cell.angle_alpha   90.00
_cell.angle_beta   90.00
_cell.angle_gamma   90.00
#
_symmetry.space_group_name_H-M   'P 1'
#
loop_
_entity.id
_entity.type
_entity.pdbx_description
1 polymer ?
#
loop_
_entity_poly.entity_id
_entity_poly.type
_entity_poly.pdbx_seq_one_letter_code
_entity_poly.pdbx_strand_id
1 'polypeptide(L)'
;MTWKAFIYPSPKLQELYRLALGVCGVTVLLGAWRDIGYHAGLLGVLLALFLYQLGSYLTIGTQLTNINRQRLALGIEFSDSLITGLLIALVAFDPTITVALGAALLVTIIGAMKASAPLDLFGAFLGATLGYWLLPLSISASTPVQLLVVCTSFAYCLINVNMARHTHCRLADQHESVLRQNDWLTLRTFHLSKYLSPALRKAILTGKDVKAGTQEKTLTVFFSDMEGFTKLAEELDPEQLTSLLNTYLTEMSEIAFRFGGTVDKVIGDSIMVFFGDPESRGVRSDAISCVSMALAMQGAMKELQSRWRKEGIINPPGLRMGINSGACKVGNFGTENRLDYTLLGRAVNLASRLESAAQNNEILISKDTFDLVKDAVHCQDKGRISVKGFTDPINVFSVTDLHKNIASRQAINQEVPA
;
A
#
# COMPACT_ATOMS: atom_id res chain seq x y z
N MET A 1 35.44 -22.73 9.31
CA MET A 1 34.08 -23.09 8.80
C MET A 1 33.17 -23.00 10.02
N THR A 2 32.38 -21.92 10.08
CA THR A 2 31.53 -21.63 11.27
C THR A 2 30.26 -22.49 11.21
N TRP A 3 29.80 -22.99 12.34
CA TRP A 3 28.56 -23.77 12.52
C TRP A 3 27.35 -23.17 11.81
N LYS A 4 27.34 -21.84 11.56
CA LYS A 4 26.31 -21.15 10.78
C LYS A 4 26.22 -21.61 9.31
N ALA A 5 27.31 -22.07 8.68
CA ALA A 5 27.29 -22.59 7.31
C ALA A 5 26.62 -23.98 7.23
N PHE A 6 26.65 -24.74 8.34
CA PHE A 6 25.96 -26.03 8.41
C PHE A 6 24.45 -25.90 8.66
N ILE A 7 24.03 -24.79 9.28
CA ILE A 7 22.61 -24.50 9.61
C ILE A 7 21.87 -23.90 8.39
N TYR A 8 22.60 -23.30 7.44
CA TYR A 8 22.02 -22.67 6.24
C TYR A 8 22.70 -23.19 4.99
N PRO A 9 22.30 -24.39 4.50
CA PRO A 9 22.89 -24.89 3.27
C PRO A 9 22.60 -23.92 2.12
N SER A 10 23.68 -23.45 1.47
CA SER A 10 23.57 -22.70 0.22
C SER A 10 22.88 -23.59 -0.84
N PRO A 11 22.25 -23.01 -1.86
CA PRO A 11 21.72 -23.82 -2.97
C PRO A 11 22.72 -24.83 -3.51
N LYS A 12 24.01 -24.46 -3.56
CA LYS A 12 25.10 -25.36 -3.95
C LYS A 12 25.29 -26.53 -2.99
N LEU A 13 25.04 -26.36 -1.71
CA LEU A 13 25.17 -27.45 -0.73
C LEU A 13 23.99 -28.43 -0.83
N GLN A 14 22.79 -27.96 -1.20
CA GLN A 14 21.62 -28.81 -1.47
C GLN A 14 21.90 -29.74 -2.67
N GLU A 15 22.51 -29.20 -3.72
CA GLU A 15 22.89 -29.97 -4.89
C GLU A 15 24.02 -30.97 -4.57
N LEU A 16 24.96 -30.59 -3.71
CA LEU A 16 26.00 -31.49 -3.23
C LEU A 16 25.43 -32.69 -2.46
N TYR A 17 24.39 -32.47 -1.64
CA TYR A 17 23.69 -33.57 -0.96
C TYR A 17 22.92 -34.48 -1.93
N ARG A 18 22.30 -33.94 -2.97
CA ARG A 18 21.66 -34.73 -4.05
C ARG A 18 22.69 -35.57 -4.80
N LEU A 19 23.82 -34.97 -5.16
CA LEU A 19 24.91 -35.67 -5.79
C LEU A 19 25.48 -36.81 -4.91
N ALA A 20 25.68 -36.55 -3.61
CA ALA A 20 26.13 -37.55 -2.66
C ALA A 20 25.17 -38.73 -2.54
N LEU A 21 23.84 -38.45 -2.51
CA LEU A 21 22.81 -39.49 -2.50
C LEU A 21 22.79 -40.30 -3.82
N GLY A 22 22.96 -39.63 -4.96
CA GLY A 22 23.11 -40.28 -6.25
C GLY A 22 24.34 -41.24 -6.27
N VAL A 23 25.48 -40.77 -5.75
CA VAL A 23 26.71 -41.59 -5.61
C VAL A 23 26.48 -42.75 -4.63
N CYS A 24 25.78 -42.54 -3.52
CA CYS A 24 25.42 -43.63 -2.60
C CYS A 24 24.51 -44.67 -3.29
N GLY A 25 23.52 -44.23 -4.05
CA GLY A 25 22.65 -45.11 -4.83
C GLY A 25 23.43 -45.95 -5.84
N VAL A 26 24.38 -45.34 -6.57
CA VAL A 26 25.26 -46.02 -7.51
C VAL A 26 26.20 -47.01 -6.81
N THR A 27 26.77 -46.65 -5.64
CA THR A 27 27.63 -47.57 -4.86
C THR A 27 26.86 -48.76 -4.29
N VAL A 28 25.60 -48.58 -3.87
CA VAL A 28 24.71 -49.66 -3.45
C VAL A 28 24.45 -50.64 -4.59
N LEU A 29 24.17 -50.12 -5.79
CA LEU A 29 23.92 -50.91 -6.97
C LEU A 29 25.21 -51.61 -7.46
N LEU A 30 26.36 -50.98 -7.38
CA LEU A 30 27.66 -51.59 -7.67
C LEU A 30 28.04 -52.69 -6.64
N GLY A 31 27.67 -52.51 -5.36
CA GLY A 31 27.82 -53.54 -4.31
C GLY A 31 26.98 -54.79 -4.60
N ALA A 32 25.75 -54.56 -5.10
CA ALA A 32 24.88 -55.65 -5.53
C ALA A 32 25.28 -56.30 -6.87
N TRP A 33 26.26 -55.72 -7.60
CA TRP A 33 26.74 -56.20 -8.87
C TRP A 33 27.19 -57.67 -8.90
N ARG A 34 27.79 -58.13 -7.81
CA ARG A 34 28.28 -59.48 -7.64
C ARG A 34 27.17 -60.52 -7.64
N ASP A 35 25.96 -60.15 -7.24
CA ASP A 35 24.78 -61.00 -7.12
C ASP A 35 23.91 -60.93 -8.43
N ILE A 36 24.08 -59.89 -9.26
CA ILE A 36 23.24 -59.60 -10.43
C ILE A 36 23.76 -60.26 -11.73
N GLY A 37 25.03 -60.67 -11.75
CA GLY A 37 25.65 -61.11 -13.00
C GLY A 37 25.91 -59.96 -13.99
N TYR A 38 26.75 -60.19 -14.99
CA TYR A 38 27.19 -59.16 -15.94
C TYR A 38 26.09 -58.75 -16.94
N HIS A 39 25.18 -57.88 -16.53
CA HIS A 39 24.22 -57.28 -17.45
C HIS A 39 24.68 -55.89 -17.90
N ALA A 40 25.16 -55.76 -19.12
CA ALA A 40 25.62 -54.51 -19.72
C ALA A 40 24.56 -53.39 -19.72
N GLY A 41 23.26 -53.76 -19.73
CA GLY A 41 22.16 -52.83 -19.65
C GLY A 41 22.03 -52.11 -18.30
N LEU A 42 22.35 -52.80 -17.18
CA LEU A 42 22.30 -52.21 -15.87
C LEU A 42 23.39 -51.14 -15.68
N LEU A 43 24.57 -51.39 -16.19
CA LEU A 43 25.69 -50.42 -16.22
C LEU A 43 25.31 -49.15 -16.98
N GLY A 44 24.60 -49.29 -18.09
CA GLY A 44 24.08 -48.17 -18.87
C GLY A 44 23.09 -47.32 -18.10
N VAL A 45 22.16 -47.93 -17.37
CA VAL A 45 21.18 -47.23 -16.51
C VAL A 45 21.88 -46.48 -15.39
N LEU A 46 22.84 -47.10 -14.69
CA LEU A 46 23.62 -46.48 -13.63
C LEU A 46 24.43 -45.28 -14.11
N LEU A 47 25.07 -45.42 -15.26
CA LEU A 47 25.81 -44.34 -15.91
C LEU A 47 24.88 -43.17 -16.29
N ALA A 48 23.72 -43.48 -16.86
CA ALA A 48 22.71 -42.48 -17.22
C ALA A 48 22.18 -41.73 -16.00
N LEU A 49 21.91 -42.41 -14.89
CA LEU A 49 21.50 -41.80 -13.62
C LEU A 49 22.59 -40.89 -13.07
N PHE A 50 23.84 -41.31 -13.09
CA PHE A 50 24.96 -40.48 -12.63
C PHE A 50 25.13 -39.23 -13.49
N LEU A 51 25.11 -39.39 -14.83
CA LEU A 51 25.22 -38.27 -15.78
C LEU A 51 24.04 -37.29 -15.64
N TYR A 52 22.83 -37.79 -15.38
CA TYR A 52 21.67 -36.97 -15.10
C TYR A 52 21.88 -36.15 -13.83
N GLN A 53 22.28 -36.75 -12.72
CA GLN A 53 22.55 -36.08 -11.47
C GLN A 53 23.65 -35.01 -11.62
N LEU A 54 24.72 -35.31 -12.33
CA LEU A 54 25.80 -34.39 -12.66
C LEU A 54 25.31 -33.23 -13.54
N GLY A 55 24.50 -33.51 -14.57
CA GLY A 55 23.90 -32.51 -15.45
C GLY A 55 22.97 -31.58 -14.74
N SER A 56 22.12 -32.09 -13.85
CA SER A 56 21.21 -31.26 -13.01
C SER A 56 22.00 -30.34 -12.08
N TYR A 57 23.09 -30.83 -11.49
CA TYR A 57 23.98 -30.00 -10.65
C TYR A 57 24.61 -28.84 -11.43
N LEU A 58 25.09 -29.09 -12.63
CA LEU A 58 25.74 -28.07 -13.47
C LEU A 58 24.74 -27.01 -13.99
N THR A 59 23.53 -27.42 -14.34
CA THR A 59 22.53 -26.52 -14.93
C THR A 59 21.89 -25.56 -13.92
N ILE A 60 21.70 -25.95 -12.66
CA ILE A 60 21.16 -25.09 -11.63
C ILE A 60 22.12 -23.94 -11.26
N GLY A 61 23.43 -24.14 -11.46
CA GLY A 61 24.47 -23.13 -11.25
C GLY A 61 24.50 -22.01 -12.27
N THR A 62 23.82 -22.15 -13.42
CA THR A 62 23.83 -21.16 -14.51
C THR A 62 22.84 -20.01 -14.24
N GLN A 63 23.11 -18.82 -14.80
CA GLN A 63 22.25 -17.62 -14.70
C GLN A 63 21.00 -17.76 -15.57
N LEU A 64 20.04 -18.56 -15.14
CA LEU A 64 18.73 -18.69 -15.79
C LEU A 64 17.74 -17.64 -15.25
N THR A 65 16.82 -17.18 -16.13
CA THR A 65 15.70 -16.33 -15.70
C THR A 65 14.82 -17.06 -14.68
N ASN A 66 14.15 -16.33 -13.79
CA ASN A 66 13.32 -16.92 -12.71
C ASN A 66 12.27 -17.92 -13.23
N ILE A 67 11.65 -17.65 -14.39
CA ILE A 67 10.64 -18.53 -15.00
C ILE A 67 11.25 -19.84 -15.50
N ASN A 68 12.39 -19.76 -16.16
CA ASN A 68 13.09 -20.95 -16.68
C ASN A 68 13.66 -21.80 -15.52
N ARG A 69 14.10 -21.14 -14.43
CA ARG A 69 14.56 -21.83 -13.22
C ARG A 69 13.44 -22.62 -12.54
N GLN A 70 12.21 -22.08 -12.46
CA GLN A 70 11.05 -22.80 -11.91
C GLN A 70 10.66 -24.02 -12.76
N ARG A 71 10.59 -23.87 -14.08
CA ARG A 71 10.29 -24.97 -15.01
C ARG A 71 11.34 -26.08 -14.94
N LEU A 72 12.61 -25.69 -14.88
CA LEU A 72 13.71 -26.62 -14.76
C LEU A 72 13.66 -27.37 -13.42
N ALA A 73 13.38 -26.69 -12.31
CA ALA A 73 13.23 -27.30 -11.00
C ALA A 73 12.11 -28.34 -10.97
N LEU A 74 10.93 -28.04 -11.55
CA LEU A 74 9.82 -28.99 -11.69
C LEU A 74 10.19 -30.21 -12.54
N GLY A 75 10.92 -29.99 -13.62
CA GLY A 75 11.40 -31.09 -14.47
C GLY A 75 12.39 -32.03 -13.77
N ILE A 76 13.28 -31.47 -12.95
CA ILE A 76 14.24 -32.23 -12.13
C ILE A 76 13.53 -33.04 -11.05
N GLU A 77 12.54 -32.42 -10.34
CA GLU A 77 11.75 -33.10 -9.31
C GLU A 77 10.95 -34.29 -9.88
N PHE A 78 10.31 -34.10 -11.04
CA PHE A 78 9.61 -35.16 -11.73
C PHE A 78 10.56 -36.33 -12.13
N SER A 79 11.74 -36.00 -12.65
CA SER A 79 12.72 -37.01 -13.04
C SER A 79 13.28 -37.77 -11.83
N ASP A 80 13.52 -37.08 -10.71
CA ASP A 80 13.94 -37.72 -9.45
C ASP A 80 12.88 -38.72 -8.96
N SER A 81 11.59 -38.37 -9.05
CA SER A 81 10.47 -39.23 -8.67
C SER A 81 10.34 -40.45 -9.62
N LEU A 82 10.50 -40.23 -10.90
CA LEU A 82 10.50 -41.29 -11.91
C LEU A 82 11.65 -42.30 -11.68
N ILE A 83 12.85 -41.80 -11.36
CA ILE A 83 14.02 -42.62 -11.04
C ILE A 83 13.76 -43.44 -9.77
N THR A 84 13.13 -42.83 -8.74
CA THR A 84 12.75 -43.54 -7.50
C THR A 84 11.82 -44.71 -7.82
N GLY A 85 10.82 -44.51 -8.68
CA GLY A 85 9.92 -45.55 -9.12
C GLY A 85 10.63 -46.68 -9.87
N LEU A 86 11.55 -46.34 -10.77
CA LEU A 86 12.40 -47.31 -11.50
C LEU A 86 13.26 -48.15 -10.55
N LEU A 87 13.84 -47.52 -9.51
CA LEU A 87 14.65 -48.23 -8.49
C LEU A 87 13.80 -49.20 -7.68
N ILE A 88 12.57 -48.82 -7.30
CA ILE A 88 11.63 -49.73 -6.61
C ILE A 88 11.36 -50.98 -7.49
N ALA A 89 11.11 -50.78 -8.77
CA ALA A 89 10.87 -51.88 -9.72
C ALA A 89 12.10 -52.77 -9.91
N LEU A 90 13.31 -52.18 -10.00
CA LEU A 90 14.54 -52.89 -10.16
C LEU A 90 14.83 -53.90 -9.04
N VAL A 91 14.43 -53.55 -7.82
CA VAL A 91 14.61 -54.41 -6.62
C VAL A 91 13.44 -55.41 -6.47
N ALA A 92 12.69 -55.65 -7.53
CA ALA A 92 11.59 -56.61 -7.59
C ALA A 92 10.53 -56.37 -6.49
N PHE A 93 10.30 -55.14 -6.12
CA PHE A 93 9.34 -54.75 -5.05
C PHE A 93 9.66 -55.41 -3.72
N ASP A 94 10.93 -55.64 -3.37
CA ASP A 94 11.28 -56.07 -2.02
C ASP A 94 10.57 -55.19 -0.99
N PRO A 95 9.77 -55.80 -0.07
CA PRO A 95 8.92 -55.04 0.80
C PRO A 95 9.67 -54.01 1.68
N THR A 96 10.85 -54.35 2.13
CA THR A 96 11.69 -53.53 3.01
C THR A 96 12.21 -52.31 2.29
N ILE A 97 12.70 -52.51 1.07
CA ILE A 97 13.26 -51.43 0.25
C ILE A 97 12.13 -50.55 -0.32
N THR A 98 11.02 -51.16 -0.75
CA THR A 98 9.86 -50.44 -1.27
C THR A 98 9.26 -49.52 -0.21
N VAL A 99 9.11 -50.00 1.04
CA VAL A 99 8.63 -49.19 2.14
C VAL A 99 9.62 -48.06 2.48
N ALA A 100 10.92 -48.33 2.51
CA ALA A 100 11.94 -47.30 2.81
C ALA A 100 11.98 -46.19 1.76
N LEU A 101 12.01 -46.53 0.46
CA LEU A 101 12.01 -45.56 -0.64
C LEU A 101 10.66 -44.81 -0.75
N GLY A 102 9.54 -45.52 -0.54
CA GLY A 102 8.21 -44.91 -0.53
C GLY A 102 8.02 -43.93 0.62
N ALA A 103 8.52 -44.26 1.82
CA ALA A 103 8.52 -43.36 2.97
C ALA A 103 9.42 -42.14 2.70
N ALA A 104 10.59 -42.31 2.10
CA ALA A 104 11.46 -41.20 1.73
C ALA A 104 10.77 -40.25 0.75
N LEU A 105 10.09 -40.75 -0.29
CA LEU A 105 9.33 -39.97 -1.24
C LEU A 105 8.16 -39.23 -0.54
N LEU A 106 7.37 -39.89 0.29
CA LEU A 106 6.27 -39.31 1.05
C LEU A 106 6.74 -38.16 1.96
N VAL A 107 7.82 -38.36 2.68
CA VAL A 107 8.39 -37.33 3.57
C VAL A 107 8.85 -36.13 2.75
N THR A 108 9.42 -36.34 1.58
CA THR A 108 9.85 -35.25 0.67
C THR A 108 8.66 -34.42 0.19
N ILE A 109 7.56 -35.09 -0.19
CA ILE A 109 6.34 -34.45 -0.65
C ILE A 109 5.66 -33.66 0.49
N ILE A 110 5.46 -34.30 1.64
CA ILE A 110 4.76 -33.68 2.80
C ILE A 110 5.63 -32.57 3.39
N GLY A 111 6.90 -32.82 3.63
CA GLY A 111 7.82 -31.86 4.28
C GLY A 111 8.05 -30.59 3.47
N ALA A 112 7.91 -30.66 2.16
CA ALA A 112 8.07 -29.49 1.28
C ALA A 112 6.75 -28.71 1.07
N MET A 113 5.59 -29.23 1.46
CA MET A 113 4.25 -28.69 1.12
C MET A 113 4.18 -28.20 -0.32
N LYS A 114 4.64 -29.04 -1.25
CA LYS A 114 4.84 -28.66 -2.65
C LYS A 114 3.55 -28.70 -3.43
N ALA A 115 3.33 -27.70 -4.26
CA ALA A 115 2.29 -27.72 -5.29
C ALA A 115 2.53 -28.79 -6.37
N SER A 116 3.77 -29.31 -6.48
CA SER A 116 4.19 -30.36 -7.41
C SER A 116 3.88 -31.79 -6.93
N ALA A 117 3.37 -31.97 -5.71
CA ALA A 117 3.12 -33.30 -5.13
C ALA A 117 2.37 -34.29 -6.05
N PRO A 118 1.32 -33.91 -6.80
CA PRO A 118 0.66 -34.82 -7.76
C PRO A 118 1.60 -35.26 -8.89
N LEU A 119 2.48 -34.38 -9.35
CA LEU A 119 3.44 -34.67 -10.42
C LEU A 119 4.52 -35.63 -9.93
N ASP A 120 5.00 -35.48 -8.70
CA ASP A 120 5.99 -36.34 -8.07
C ASP A 120 5.44 -37.76 -7.87
N LEU A 121 4.19 -37.91 -7.40
CA LEU A 121 3.52 -39.20 -7.27
C LEU A 121 3.30 -39.87 -8.63
N PHE A 122 2.86 -39.11 -9.63
CA PHE A 122 2.69 -39.61 -10.99
C PHE A 122 4.02 -40.09 -11.59
N GLY A 123 5.10 -39.31 -11.40
CA GLY A 123 6.44 -39.69 -11.85
C GLY A 123 6.92 -41.00 -11.21
N ALA A 124 6.75 -41.15 -9.89
CA ALA A 124 7.11 -42.38 -9.18
C ALA A 124 6.29 -43.60 -9.66
N PHE A 125 4.98 -43.44 -9.83
CA PHE A 125 4.10 -44.49 -10.35
C PHE A 125 4.48 -44.88 -11.78
N LEU A 126 4.71 -43.90 -12.66
CA LEU A 126 5.12 -44.14 -14.04
C LEU A 126 6.49 -44.86 -14.10
N GLY A 127 7.44 -44.45 -13.26
CA GLY A 127 8.73 -45.09 -13.12
C GLY A 127 8.64 -46.55 -12.68
N ALA A 128 7.79 -46.82 -11.66
CA ALA A 128 7.56 -48.18 -11.16
C ALA A 128 6.92 -49.09 -12.22
N THR A 129 5.91 -48.58 -12.95
CA THR A 129 5.23 -49.34 -14.01
C THR A 129 6.16 -49.62 -15.19
N LEU A 130 6.91 -48.62 -15.66
CA LEU A 130 7.92 -48.80 -16.72
C LEU A 130 9.00 -49.78 -16.30
N GLY A 131 9.49 -49.68 -15.07
CA GLY A 131 10.47 -50.60 -14.53
C GLY A 131 9.97 -52.03 -14.48
N TYR A 132 8.71 -52.26 -14.05
CA TYR A 132 8.09 -53.57 -14.05
C TYR A 132 8.02 -54.23 -15.44
N TRP A 133 7.74 -53.43 -16.49
CA TRP A 133 7.62 -53.93 -17.85
C TRP A 133 8.98 -54.09 -18.59
N LEU A 134 9.93 -53.23 -18.28
CA LEU A 134 11.22 -53.18 -19.01
C LEU A 134 12.33 -53.99 -18.32
N LEU A 135 12.20 -54.29 -17.01
CA LEU A 135 13.23 -54.98 -16.24
C LEU A 135 12.70 -56.29 -15.67
N PRO A 136 12.76 -57.40 -16.44
CA PRO A 136 12.26 -58.68 -16.01
C PRO A 136 13.14 -59.38 -14.94
N LEU A 137 14.06 -58.67 -14.31
CA LEU A 137 15.04 -59.22 -13.38
C LEU A 137 14.56 -58.99 -11.94
N SER A 138 14.18 -60.05 -11.25
CA SER A 138 14.00 -60.04 -9.81
C SER A 138 15.34 -60.19 -9.10
N ILE A 139 15.82 -59.12 -8.47
CA ILE A 139 17.03 -59.16 -7.65
C ILE A 139 16.63 -59.29 -6.19
N SER A 140 16.96 -60.39 -5.55
CA SER A 140 16.86 -60.53 -4.10
C SER A 140 18.06 -59.83 -3.45
N ALA A 141 17.80 -58.68 -2.82
CA ALA A 141 18.87 -57.95 -2.18
C ALA A 141 19.33 -58.66 -0.89
N SER A 142 20.64 -58.78 -0.70
CA SER A 142 21.20 -59.28 0.53
C SER A 142 20.91 -58.39 1.71
N THR A 143 20.82 -58.95 2.96
CA THR A 143 20.51 -58.20 4.18
C THR A 143 21.38 -56.95 4.40
N PRO A 144 22.70 -56.93 4.14
CA PRO A 144 23.48 -55.69 4.29
C PRO A 144 23.08 -54.59 3.30
N VAL A 145 22.67 -54.94 2.07
CA VAL A 145 22.20 -53.97 1.07
C VAL A 145 20.86 -53.38 1.48
N GLN A 146 19.95 -54.19 1.97
CA GLN A 146 18.68 -53.72 2.52
C GLN A 146 18.89 -52.71 3.65
N LEU A 147 19.75 -53.03 4.63
CA LEU A 147 20.06 -52.14 5.74
C LEU A 147 20.67 -50.79 5.25
N LEU A 148 21.60 -50.86 4.27
CA LEU A 148 22.22 -49.67 3.73
C LEU A 148 21.17 -48.73 3.03
N VAL A 149 20.25 -49.31 2.26
CA VAL A 149 19.16 -48.53 1.62
C VAL A 149 18.21 -47.91 2.63
N VAL A 150 17.86 -48.65 3.69
CA VAL A 150 17.02 -48.09 4.80
C VAL A 150 17.74 -46.94 5.49
N CYS A 151 19.01 -47.10 5.86
CA CYS A 151 19.81 -46.06 6.54
C CYS A 151 19.96 -44.80 5.63
N THR A 152 20.27 -44.98 4.36
CA THR A 152 20.41 -43.84 3.44
C THR A 152 19.09 -43.12 3.18
N SER A 153 17.96 -43.86 3.03
CA SER A 153 16.62 -43.29 2.91
C SER A 153 16.22 -42.53 4.16
N PHE A 154 16.51 -43.03 5.35
CA PHE A 154 16.23 -42.33 6.60
C PHE A 154 17.06 -41.04 6.73
N ALA A 155 18.35 -41.08 6.42
CA ALA A 155 19.20 -39.89 6.40
C ALA A 155 18.68 -38.84 5.41
N TYR A 156 18.26 -39.27 4.22
CA TYR A 156 17.64 -38.40 3.22
C TYR A 156 16.35 -37.74 3.75
N CYS A 157 15.49 -38.50 4.42
CA CYS A 157 14.27 -37.95 5.05
C CYS A 157 14.63 -36.86 6.07
N LEU A 158 15.56 -37.12 6.96
CA LEU A 158 15.97 -36.15 7.99
C LEU A 158 16.50 -34.85 7.36
N ILE A 159 17.32 -34.97 6.31
CA ILE A 159 17.87 -33.81 5.61
C ILE A 159 16.74 -32.99 4.97
N ASN A 160 15.82 -33.65 4.25
CA ASN A 160 14.70 -32.94 3.60
C ASN A 160 13.76 -32.26 4.59
N VAL A 161 13.39 -32.93 5.68
CA VAL A 161 12.56 -32.31 6.74
C VAL A 161 13.24 -31.09 7.34
N ASN A 162 14.52 -31.18 7.64
CA ASN A 162 15.27 -30.06 8.21
C ASN A 162 15.35 -28.89 7.21
N MET A 163 15.60 -29.18 5.93
CA MET A 163 15.61 -28.16 4.85
C MET A 163 14.25 -27.50 4.64
N ALA A 164 13.17 -28.28 4.61
CA ALA A 164 11.82 -27.76 4.50
C ALA A 164 11.49 -26.81 5.66
N ARG A 165 11.81 -27.23 6.90
CA ARG A 165 11.64 -26.40 8.10
C ARG A 165 12.39 -25.07 7.99
N HIS A 166 13.64 -25.09 7.54
CA HIS A 166 14.43 -23.86 7.38
C HIS A 166 13.88 -22.92 6.28
N THR A 167 13.39 -23.48 5.16
CA THR A 167 12.79 -22.67 4.10
C THR A 167 11.48 -22.01 4.56
N HIS A 168 10.64 -22.74 5.31
CA HIS A 168 9.42 -22.18 5.89
C HIS A 168 9.70 -21.06 6.90
N CYS A 169 10.68 -21.26 7.80
CA CYS A 169 11.07 -20.21 8.74
C CYS A 169 11.58 -18.95 8.01
N ARG A 170 12.42 -19.10 6.99
CA ARG A 170 12.89 -17.95 6.19
C ARG A 170 11.78 -17.21 5.46
N LEU A 171 10.85 -17.95 4.87
CA LEU A 171 9.69 -17.34 4.18
C LEU A 171 8.81 -16.59 5.17
N ALA A 172 8.59 -17.15 6.37
CA ALA A 172 7.84 -16.49 7.43
C ALA A 172 8.54 -15.20 7.89
N ASP A 173 9.86 -15.23 8.13
CA ASP A 173 10.65 -14.07 8.52
C ASP A 173 10.64 -12.98 7.43
N GLN A 174 10.78 -13.38 6.16
CA GLN A 174 10.68 -12.45 5.03
C GLN A 174 9.30 -11.81 4.93
N HIS A 175 8.24 -12.61 5.08
CA HIS A 175 6.87 -12.12 5.04
C HIS A 175 6.61 -11.12 6.18
N GLU A 176 7.06 -11.45 7.39
CA GLU A 176 6.94 -10.55 8.54
C GLU A 176 7.72 -9.24 8.34
N SER A 177 8.93 -9.31 7.78
CA SER A 177 9.73 -8.12 7.48
C SER A 177 9.07 -7.20 6.44
N VAL A 178 8.45 -7.77 5.40
CA VAL A 178 7.70 -7.03 4.38
C VAL A 178 6.46 -6.37 4.98
N LEU A 179 5.72 -7.09 5.84
CA LEU A 179 4.56 -6.52 6.54
C LEU A 179 4.96 -5.34 7.41
N ARG A 180 5.99 -5.49 8.25
CA ARG A 180 6.51 -4.40 9.09
C ARG A 180 6.97 -3.20 8.27
N GLN A 181 7.61 -3.43 7.12
CA GLN A 181 8.03 -2.36 6.22
C GLN A 181 6.84 -1.64 5.59
N ASN A 182 5.79 -2.36 5.19
CA ASN A 182 4.56 -1.78 4.67
C ASN A 182 3.81 -0.97 5.75
N ASP A 183 3.70 -1.48 6.97
CA ASP A 183 3.08 -0.76 8.09
C ASP A 183 3.83 0.53 8.38
N TRP A 184 5.16 0.47 8.42
CA TRP A 184 6.00 1.65 8.63
C TRP A 184 5.85 2.69 7.51
N LEU A 185 5.82 2.26 6.23
CA LEU A 185 5.58 3.13 5.09
C LEU A 185 4.19 3.77 5.16
N THR A 186 3.17 3.00 5.52
CA THR A 186 1.78 3.48 5.66
C THR A 186 1.67 4.55 6.75
N LEU A 187 2.25 4.29 7.93
CA LEU A 187 2.29 5.26 9.03
C LEU A 187 3.03 6.54 8.61
N ARG A 188 4.17 6.41 7.96
CA ARG A 188 4.96 7.57 7.49
C ARG A 188 4.21 8.37 6.44
N THR A 189 3.56 7.70 5.50
CA THR A 189 2.72 8.33 4.47
C THR A 189 1.54 9.06 5.13
N PHE A 190 0.89 8.46 6.11
CA PHE A 190 -0.18 9.09 6.88
C PHE A 190 0.30 10.34 7.63
N HIS A 191 1.45 10.29 8.30
CA HIS A 191 2.01 11.47 8.98
C HIS A 191 2.36 12.59 7.99
N LEU A 192 3.02 12.27 6.86
CA LEU A 192 3.34 13.24 5.83
C LEU A 192 2.08 13.83 5.16
N SER A 193 1.02 13.03 5.04
CA SER A 193 -0.23 13.47 4.41
C SER A 193 -0.93 14.63 5.16
N LYS A 194 -0.64 14.81 6.45
CA LYS A 194 -1.15 15.95 7.23
C LYS A 194 -0.57 17.30 6.80
N TYR A 195 0.60 17.27 6.17
CA TYR A 195 1.30 18.48 5.69
C TYR A 195 1.07 18.74 4.20
N LEU A 196 0.33 17.86 3.52
CA LEU A 196 0.05 17.96 2.10
C LEU A 196 -1.40 18.44 1.88
N SER A 197 -1.61 19.28 0.86
CA SER A 197 -2.97 19.60 0.43
C SER A 197 -3.72 18.34 0.00
N PRO A 198 -5.05 18.27 0.16
CA PRO A 198 -5.86 17.10 -0.23
C PRO A 198 -5.66 16.69 -1.69
N ALA A 199 -5.51 17.67 -2.59
CA ALA A 199 -5.27 17.42 -4.02
C ALA A 199 -3.90 16.74 -4.25
N LEU A 200 -2.84 17.21 -3.60
CA LEU A 200 -1.51 16.64 -3.70
C LEU A 200 -1.47 15.23 -3.10
N ARG A 201 -2.11 15.04 -1.96
CA ARG A 201 -2.26 13.71 -1.33
C ARG A 201 -2.94 12.71 -2.26
N LYS A 202 -4.08 13.10 -2.88
CA LYS A 202 -4.80 12.26 -3.83
C LYS A 202 -3.94 11.90 -5.04
N ALA A 203 -3.20 12.87 -5.59
CA ALA A 203 -2.31 12.64 -6.73
C ALA A 203 -1.19 11.65 -6.38
N ILE A 204 -0.52 11.80 -5.25
CA ILE A 204 0.53 10.89 -4.77
C ILE A 204 -0.02 9.47 -4.55
N LEU A 205 -1.15 9.34 -3.86
CA LEU A 205 -1.77 8.03 -3.57
C LEU A 205 -2.27 7.30 -4.83
N THR A 206 -2.67 8.05 -5.87
CA THR A 206 -3.11 7.47 -7.14
C THR A 206 -1.97 7.24 -8.14
N GLY A 207 -0.71 7.53 -7.76
CA GLY A 207 0.44 7.38 -8.65
C GLY A 207 0.40 8.29 -9.88
N LYS A 208 -0.44 9.32 -9.85
CA LYS A 208 -0.45 10.33 -10.92
C LYS A 208 0.74 11.25 -10.68
N ASP A 209 1.59 11.37 -11.69
CA ASP A 209 2.63 12.39 -11.71
C ASP A 209 1.98 13.74 -11.40
N VAL A 210 2.43 14.37 -10.33
CA VAL A 210 2.08 15.74 -9.99
C VAL A 210 2.78 16.63 -11.01
N LYS A 211 2.28 16.63 -12.25
CA LYS A 211 2.84 17.48 -13.31
C LYS A 211 2.77 18.92 -12.82
N ALA A 212 3.89 19.59 -12.90
CA ALA A 212 3.97 21.04 -12.76
C ALA A 212 3.15 21.69 -13.87
N GLY A 213 1.85 21.83 -13.66
CA GLY A 213 0.91 22.43 -14.61
C GLY A 213 -0.12 23.24 -13.84
N THR A 214 -0.39 24.45 -14.34
CA THR A 214 -1.46 25.30 -13.83
C THR A 214 -2.61 25.28 -14.82
N GLN A 215 -3.84 25.27 -14.31
CA GLN A 215 -5.06 25.37 -15.09
C GLN A 215 -5.80 26.65 -14.74
N GLU A 216 -6.45 27.26 -15.72
CA GLU A 216 -7.36 28.37 -15.48
C GLU A 216 -8.77 27.83 -15.26
N LYS A 217 -9.36 28.14 -14.11
CA LYS A 217 -10.70 27.71 -13.70
C LYS A 217 -11.44 28.85 -13.03
N THR A 218 -12.76 28.88 -13.18
CA THR A 218 -13.62 29.75 -12.38
C THR A 218 -13.88 29.07 -11.05
N LEU A 219 -13.34 29.62 -9.97
CA LEU A 219 -13.41 29.07 -8.62
C LEU A 219 -14.07 30.07 -7.68
N THR A 220 -14.61 29.57 -6.57
CA THR A 220 -15.09 30.41 -5.46
C THR A 220 -14.06 30.34 -4.33
N VAL A 221 -13.53 31.50 -3.94
CA VAL A 221 -12.46 31.67 -2.99
C VAL A 221 -13.02 32.31 -1.72
N PHE A 222 -12.66 31.74 -0.57
CA PHE A 222 -13.03 32.17 0.76
C PHE A 222 -11.79 32.50 1.56
N PHE A 223 -11.87 33.60 2.30
CA PHE A 223 -10.92 33.97 3.36
C PHE A 223 -11.68 34.25 4.66
N SER A 224 -11.10 33.82 5.74
CA SER A 224 -11.56 34.21 7.09
C SER A 224 -10.39 34.60 7.97
N ASP A 225 -10.65 35.47 8.94
CA ASP A 225 -9.68 35.98 9.90
C ASP A 225 -10.36 36.27 11.24
N MET A 226 -9.66 36.05 12.35
CA MET A 226 -10.22 36.38 13.69
C MET A 226 -9.98 37.84 14.03
N GLU A 227 -11.05 38.60 14.19
CA GLU A 227 -10.92 39.99 14.59
C GLU A 227 -10.45 40.11 16.05
N GLY A 228 -9.35 40.87 16.22
CA GLY A 228 -8.76 41.09 17.55
C GLY A 228 -7.81 40.00 18.02
N PHE A 229 -7.49 39.01 17.21
CA PHE A 229 -6.57 37.92 17.57
C PHE A 229 -5.19 38.41 18.02
N THR A 230 -4.63 39.42 17.35
CA THR A 230 -3.30 39.98 17.71
C THR A 230 -3.30 40.51 19.15
N LYS A 231 -4.37 41.23 19.56
CA LYS A 231 -4.53 41.73 20.92
C LYS A 231 -4.70 40.59 21.90
N LEU A 232 -5.52 39.60 21.57
CA LEU A 232 -5.74 38.41 22.39
C LEU A 232 -4.44 37.62 22.60
N ALA A 233 -3.58 37.56 21.58
CA ALA A 233 -2.27 36.91 21.64
C ALA A 233 -1.27 37.61 22.60
N GLU A 234 -1.47 38.90 22.86
CA GLU A 234 -0.70 39.64 23.86
C GLU A 234 -1.25 39.45 25.31
N GLU A 235 -2.53 39.12 25.44
CA GLU A 235 -3.23 38.99 26.73
C GLU A 235 -3.18 37.55 27.30
N LEU A 236 -3.15 36.52 26.45
CA LEU A 236 -3.15 35.09 26.84
C LEU A 236 -1.74 34.53 27.01
N ASP A 237 -1.63 33.55 27.89
CA ASP A 237 -0.40 32.76 27.92
C ASP A 237 -0.28 31.86 26.66
N PRO A 238 0.97 31.45 26.28
CA PRO A 238 1.21 30.69 25.04
C PRO A 238 0.46 29.36 24.93
N GLU A 239 0.19 28.69 26.04
CA GLU A 239 -0.51 27.40 26.06
C GLU A 239 -2.01 27.61 25.80
N GLN A 240 -2.61 28.59 26.46
CA GLN A 240 -4.01 28.98 26.26
C GLN A 240 -4.25 29.45 24.82
N LEU A 241 -3.35 30.31 24.28
CA LEU A 241 -3.41 30.79 22.91
C LEU A 241 -3.34 29.64 21.91
N THR A 242 -2.40 28.71 22.12
CA THR A 242 -2.23 27.54 21.26
C THR A 242 -3.47 26.62 21.29
N SER A 243 -4.02 26.39 22.47
CA SER A 243 -5.25 25.58 22.63
C SER A 243 -6.44 26.20 21.92
N LEU A 244 -6.64 27.51 22.09
CA LEU A 244 -7.70 28.30 21.45
C LEU A 244 -7.57 28.23 19.93
N LEU A 245 -6.37 28.53 19.41
CA LEU A 245 -6.11 28.52 17.96
C LEU A 245 -6.32 27.14 17.36
N ASN A 246 -5.79 26.08 17.99
CA ASN A 246 -5.96 24.71 17.49
C ASN A 246 -7.42 24.26 17.50
N THR A 247 -8.19 24.63 18.54
CA THR A 247 -9.63 24.34 18.60
C THR A 247 -10.36 25.03 17.44
N TYR A 248 -10.09 26.31 17.22
CA TYR A 248 -10.65 27.08 16.12
C TYR A 248 -10.30 26.48 14.76
N LEU A 249 -9.01 26.23 14.49
CA LEU A 249 -8.55 25.71 13.21
C LEU A 249 -9.12 24.31 12.91
N THR A 250 -9.26 23.48 13.94
CA THR A 250 -9.86 22.14 13.80
C THR A 250 -11.33 22.27 13.41
N GLU A 251 -12.12 23.02 14.17
CA GLU A 251 -13.54 23.19 13.92
C GLU A 251 -13.82 23.79 12.53
N MET A 252 -13.10 24.86 12.15
CA MET A 252 -13.26 25.51 10.85
C MET A 252 -12.83 24.62 9.70
N SER A 253 -11.75 23.87 9.85
CA SER A 253 -11.30 22.93 8.81
C SER A 253 -12.29 21.78 8.61
N GLU A 254 -12.86 21.23 9.69
CA GLU A 254 -13.88 20.19 9.61
C GLU A 254 -15.15 20.69 8.91
N ILE A 255 -15.56 21.92 9.19
CA ILE A 255 -16.67 22.55 8.48
C ILE A 255 -16.33 22.68 6.98
N ALA A 256 -15.13 23.18 6.64
CA ALA A 256 -14.70 23.31 5.25
C ALA A 256 -14.78 21.95 4.49
N PHE A 257 -14.28 20.89 5.10
CA PHE A 257 -14.33 19.54 4.50
C PHE A 257 -15.76 19.02 4.34
N ARG A 258 -16.63 19.20 5.33
CA ARG A 258 -18.06 18.78 5.25
C ARG A 258 -18.79 19.40 4.07
N PHE A 259 -18.48 20.66 3.74
CA PHE A 259 -19.10 21.34 2.59
C PHE A 259 -18.39 21.08 1.25
N GLY A 260 -17.29 20.33 1.24
CA GLY A 260 -16.51 20.00 0.03
C GLY A 260 -15.52 21.09 -0.36
N GLY A 261 -15.14 21.96 0.59
CA GLY A 261 -14.11 22.97 0.41
C GLY A 261 -12.69 22.36 0.47
N THR A 262 -11.79 22.91 -0.32
CA THR A 262 -10.36 22.60 -0.27
C THR A 262 -9.68 23.66 0.58
N VAL A 263 -9.18 23.28 1.76
CA VAL A 263 -8.35 24.17 2.59
C VAL A 263 -7.00 24.31 1.90
N ASP A 264 -6.67 25.53 1.47
CA ASP A 264 -5.42 25.84 0.79
C ASP A 264 -4.28 26.01 1.79
N LYS A 265 -4.44 26.96 2.68
CA LYS A 265 -3.46 27.26 3.72
C LYS A 265 -4.08 27.94 4.93
N VAL A 266 -3.34 27.84 6.02
CA VAL A 266 -3.60 28.56 7.28
C VAL A 266 -2.41 29.49 7.51
N ILE A 267 -2.68 30.78 7.79
CA ILE A 267 -1.66 31.80 8.04
C ILE A 267 -2.03 32.48 9.36
N GLY A 268 -1.42 32.04 10.47
CA GLY A 268 -1.82 32.47 11.79
C GLY A 268 -3.24 32.02 12.11
N ASP A 269 -4.16 32.94 12.31
CA ASP A 269 -5.59 32.72 12.53
C ASP A 269 -6.42 32.81 11.24
N SER A 270 -5.81 33.19 10.13
CA SER A 270 -6.46 33.30 8.83
C SER A 270 -6.53 31.95 8.10
N ILE A 271 -7.68 31.63 7.53
CA ILE A 271 -7.91 30.40 6.76
C ILE A 271 -8.32 30.75 5.33
N MET A 272 -7.66 30.14 4.36
CA MET A 272 -8.02 30.21 2.97
C MET A 272 -8.63 28.88 2.51
N VAL A 273 -9.84 28.95 1.93
CA VAL A 273 -10.54 27.80 1.36
C VAL A 273 -11.01 28.13 -0.06
N PHE A 274 -11.06 27.14 -0.93
CA PHE A 274 -11.63 27.31 -2.25
C PHE A 274 -12.53 26.14 -2.67
N PHE A 275 -13.42 26.40 -3.61
CA PHE A 275 -14.36 25.44 -4.17
C PHE A 275 -14.24 25.40 -5.70
N GLY A 276 -14.43 24.21 -6.28
CA GLY A 276 -14.36 23.97 -7.71
C GLY A 276 -13.09 23.26 -8.19
N ASP A 277 -12.19 22.90 -7.26
CA ASP A 277 -11.00 22.09 -7.51
C ASP A 277 -10.58 21.37 -6.22
N PRO A 278 -10.11 20.10 -6.25
CA PRO A 278 -9.98 19.21 -7.42
C PRO A 278 -11.29 18.66 -7.93
N GLU A 279 -12.36 18.76 -7.17
CA GLU A 279 -13.72 18.33 -7.55
C GLU A 279 -14.64 19.54 -7.64
N SER A 280 -15.50 19.56 -8.66
CA SER A 280 -16.48 20.62 -8.88
C SER A 280 -17.86 20.01 -9.11
N ARG A 281 -18.87 20.62 -8.50
CA ARG A 281 -20.29 20.35 -8.75
C ARG A 281 -20.91 21.38 -9.70
N GLY A 282 -20.06 22.22 -10.31
CA GLY A 282 -20.42 23.34 -11.14
C GLY A 282 -20.35 24.68 -10.38
N VAL A 283 -19.92 25.74 -11.07
CA VAL A 283 -19.57 27.05 -10.50
C VAL A 283 -20.64 27.58 -9.54
N ARG A 284 -21.92 27.46 -9.90
CA ARG A 284 -23.04 27.91 -9.06
C ARG A 284 -23.17 27.07 -7.78
N SER A 285 -23.10 25.75 -7.90
CA SER A 285 -23.22 24.83 -6.74
C SER A 285 -22.04 25.02 -5.79
N ASP A 286 -20.84 25.22 -6.34
CA ASP A 286 -19.63 25.46 -5.57
C ASP A 286 -19.70 26.77 -4.80
N ALA A 287 -20.23 27.85 -5.43
CA ALA A 287 -20.47 29.14 -4.76
C ALA A 287 -21.51 29.02 -3.63
N ILE A 288 -22.60 28.30 -3.86
CA ILE A 288 -23.63 28.05 -2.82
C ILE A 288 -23.03 27.26 -1.67
N SER A 289 -22.23 26.21 -1.94
CA SER A 289 -21.57 25.44 -0.91
C SER A 289 -20.58 26.27 -0.09
N CYS A 290 -19.84 27.17 -0.74
CA CYS A 290 -18.91 28.09 -0.07
C CYS A 290 -19.65 29.06 0.88
N VAL A 291 -20.73 29.70 0.44
CA VAL A 291 -21.52 30.61 1.28
C VAL A 291 -22.20 29.85 2.44
N SER A 292 -22.70 28.63 2.18
CA SER A 292 -23.28 27.79 3.23
C SER A 292 -22.24 27.36 4.25
N MET A 293 -21.02 27.05 3.85
CA MET A 293 -19.88 26.81 4.71
C MET A 293 -19.59 28.04 5.60
N ALA A 294 -19.56 29.23 5.02
CA ALA A 294 -19.29 30.47 5.76
C ALA A 294 -20.35 30.73 6.84
N LEU A 295 -21.63 30.50 6.54
CA LEU A 295 -22.71 30.60 7.54
C LEU A 295 -22.58 29.54 8.64
N ALA A 296 -22.20 28.31 8.31
CA ALA A 296 -21.93 27.27 9.31
C ALA A 296 -20.74 27.63 10.20
N MET A 297 -19.66 28.18 9.63
CA MET A 297 -18.50 28.67 10.38
C MET A 297 -18.88 29.83 11.32
N GLN A 298 -19.73 30.76 10.87
CA GLN A 298 -20.25 31.83 11.69
C GLN A 298 -21.05 31.27 12.88
N GLY A 299 -21.87 30.24 12.67
CA GLY A 299 -22.61 29.55 13.74
C GLY A 299 -21.67 28.90 14.76
N ALA A 300 -20.69 28.09 14.26
CA ALA A 300 -19.71 27.43 15.11
C ALA A 300 -18.85 28.44 15.91
N MET A 301 -18.51 29.58 15.31
CA MET A 301 -17.76 30.63 16.00
C MET A 301 -18.54 31.21 17.22
N LYS A 302 -19.85 31.34 17.10
CA LYS A 302 -20.71 31.79 18.24
C LYS A 302 -20.66 30.77 19.39
N GLU A 303 -20.63 29.47 19.07
CA GLU A 303 -20.48 28.40 20.06
C GLU A 303 -19.11 28.43 20.73
N LEU A 304 -18.03 28.57 19.92
CA LEU A 304 -16.67 28.73 20.43
C LEU A 304 -16.54 29.95 21.33
N GLN A 305 -17.06 31.10 20.93
CA GLN A 305 -17.08 32.32 21.76
C GLN A 305 -17.80 32.08 23.10
N SER A 306 -18.91 31.35 23.10
CA SER A 306 -19.63 31.00 24.33
C SER A 306 -18.81 30.09 25.25
N ARG A 307 -18.07 29.14 24.69
CA ARG A 307 -17.15 28.25 25.40
C ARG A 307 -15.99 29.04 26.01
N TRP A 308 -15.32 29.86 25.24
CA TRP A 308 -14.19 30.66 25.68
C TRP A 308 -14.54 31.68 26.76
N ARG A 309 -15.78 32.25 26.72
CA ARG A 309 -16.26 33.09 27.85
C ARG A 309 -16.38 32.30 29.16
N LYS A 310 -16.80 31.03 29.08
CA LYS A 310 -16.88 30.17 30.30
C LYS A 310 -15.48 29.79 30.79
N GLU A 311 -14.49 29.74 29.90
CA GLU A 311 -13.08 29.49 30.21
C GLU A 311 -12.34 30.76 30.69
N GLY A 312 -13.04 31.91 30.80
CA GLY A 312 -12.50 33.15 31.37
C GLY A 312 -12.01 34.17 30.35
N ILE A 313 -12.18 33.94 29.04
CA ILE A 313 -11.82 34.90 28.00
C ILE A 313 -12.94 35.94 27.90
N ILE A 314 -12.68 37.16 28.39
CA ILE A 314 -13.68 38.22 28.51
C ILE A 314 -14.20 38.68 27.14
N ASN A 315 -13.27 38.89 26.17
CA ASN A 315 -13.59 39.37 24.85
C ASN A 315 -13.09 38.35 23.78
N PRO A 316 -13.83 37.23 23.59
CA PRO A 316 -13.42 36.27 22.59
C PRO A 316 -13.52 36.89 21.18
N PRO A 317 -12.56 36.53 20.27
CA PRO A 317 -12.49 37.13 18.95
C PRO A 317 -13.72 36.79 18.13
N GLY A 318 -14.09 37.66 17.19
CA GLY A 318 -15.11 37.36 16.17
C GLY A 318 -14.49 36.90 14.87
N LEU A 319 -15.31 36.67 13.85
CA LEU A 319 -14.85 36.13 12.56
C LEU A 319 -15.23 37.10 11.43
N ARG A 320 -14.24 37.54 10.65
CA ARG A 320 -14.47 38.29 9.42
C ARG A 320 -14.31 37.33 8.23
N MET A 321 -15.19 37.45 7.25
CA MET A 321 -15.19 36.53 6.11
C MET A 321 -15.41 37.27 4.80
N GLY A 322 -14.62 36.89 3.77
CA GLY A 322 -14.72 37.43 2.43
C GLY A 322 -14.78 36.33 1.36
N ILE A 323 -15.73 36.46 0.43
CA ILE A 323 -15.93 35.46 -0.62
C ILE A 323 -15.97 36.14 -1.99
N ASN A 324 -15.24 35.60 -2.95
CA ASN A 324 -15.29 36.02 -4.33
C ASN A 324 -15.23 34.84 -5.29
N SER A 325 -16.03 34.88 -6.34
CA SER A 325 -16.01 33.90 -7.43
C SER A 325 -15.41 34.52 -8.68
N GLY A 326 -14.50 33.81 -9.35
CA GLY A 326 -13.87 34.34 -10.57
C GLY A 326 -12.78 33.45 -11.12
N ALA A 327 -12.17 33.87 -12.23
CA ALA A 327 -11.10 33.14 -12.89
C ALA A 327 -9.81 33.17 -12.03
N CYS A 328 -9.28 31.98 -11.78
CA CYS A 328 -8.05 31.74 -11.03
C CYS A 328 -7.17 30.75 -11.79
N LYS A 329 -5.86 30.88 -11.63
CA LYS A 329 -4.91 29.82 -12.00
C LYS A 329 -4.70 28.92 -10.79
N VAL A 330 -5.05 27.64 -10.91
CA VAL A 330 -4.90 26.63 -9.88
C VAL A 330 -3.87 25.61 -10.31
N GLY A 331 -3.03 25.13 -9.40
CA GLY A 331 -2.02 24.13 -9.66
C GLY A 331 -0.82 24.23 -8.72
N ASN A 332 0.27 23.58 -9.11
CA ASN A 332 1.50 23.58 -8.34
C ASN A 332 2.34 24.81 -8.67
N PHE A 333 2.64 25.59 -7.65
CA PHE A 333 3.51 26.75 -7.72
C PHE A 333 4.68 26.57 -6.77
N GLY A 334 5.88 26.99 -7.18
CA GLY A 334 7.05 26.93 -6.34
C GLY A 334 8.32 26.52 -7.08
N THR A 335 9.26 25.94 -6.34
CA THR A 335 10.54 25.45 -6.84
C THR A 335 10.54 23.92 -6.91
N GLU A 336 11.56 23.33 -7.55
CA GLU A 336 11.74 21.86 -7.58
C GLU A 336 11.74 21.21 -6.18
N ASN A 337 12.20 21.95 -5.16
CA ASN A 337 12.31 21.43 -3.80
C ASN A 337 11.09 21.77 -2.90
N ARG A 338 10.22 22.67 -3.34
CA ARG A 338 9.05 23.10 -2.59
C ARG A 338 7.92 23.50 -3.55
N LEU A 339 6.89 22.69 -3.59
CA LEU A 339 5.68 22.92 -4.39
C LEU A 339 4.49 23.09 -3.46
N ASP A 340 3.74 24.17 -3.68
CA ASP A 340 2.47 24.42 -3.03
C ASP A 340 1.34 24.31 -4.06
N TYR A 341 0.37 23.47 -3.81
CA TYR A 341 -0.85 23.43 -4.63
C TYR A 341 -1.79 24.53 -4.16
N THR A 342 -1.93 25.58 -4.94
CA THR A 342 -2.65 26.79 -4.53
C THR A 342 -3.28 27.51 -5.72
N LEU A 343 -3.92 28.65 -5.43
CA LEU A 343 -4.55 29.54 -6.39
C LEU A 343 -3.79 30.83 -6.54
N LEU A 344 -3.70 31.34 -7.76
CA LEU A 344 -3.23 32.70 -8.05
C LEU A 344 -4.23 33.41 -8.95
N GLY A 345 -4.43 34.69 -8.69
CA GLY A 345 -5.27 35.52 -9.54
C GLY A 345 -5.89 36.74 -8.85
N ARG A 346 -6.45 37.63 -9.67
CA ARG A 346 -7.14 38.82 -9.19
C ARG A 346 -8.34 38.46 -8.32
N ALA A 347 -9.02 37.35 -8.63
CA ALA A 347 -10.16 36.87 -7.87
C ALA A 347 -9.78 36.44 -6.43
N VAL A 348 -8.62 35.85 -6.25
CA VAL A 348 -8.06 35.49 -4.92
C VAL A 348 -7.81 36.75 -4.07
N ASN A 349 -7.14 37.74 -4.70
CA ASN A 349 -6.84 39.00 -4.00
C ASN A 349 -8.13 39.73 -3.59
N LEU A 350 -9.19 39.68 -4.44
CA LEU A 350 -10.47 40.31 -4.10
C LEU A 350 -11.11 39.65 -2.87
N ALA A 351 -11.14 38.31 -2.80
CA ALA A 351 -11.70 37.61 -1.64
C ALA A 351 -11.00 38.01 -0.34
N SER A 352 -9.67 38.10 -0.33
CA SER A 352 -8.89 38.58 0.81
C SER A 352 -9.21 40.06 1.17
N ARG A 353 -9.43 40.92 0.18
CA ARG A 353 -9.80 42.32 0.46
C ARG A 353 -11.22 42.47 1.01
N LEU A 354 -12.13 41.60 0.60
CA LEU A 354 -13.50 41.56 1.14
C LEU A 354 -13.47 41.10 2.61
N GLU A 355 -12.66 40.09 2.92
CA GLU A 355 -12.44 39.67 4.32
C GLU A 355 -11.95 40.84 5.16
N SER A 356 -10.91 41.53 4.72
CA SER A 356 -10.33 42.67 5.46
C SER A 356 -11.29 43.87 5.59
N ALA A 357 -12.26 43.99 4.69
CA ALA A 357 -13.29 45.06 4.71
C ALA A 357 -14.54 44.64 5.52
N ALA A 358 -14.69 43.37 5.82
CA ALA A 358 -15.84 42.87 6.60
C ALA A 358 -15.78 43.32 8.05
N GLN A 359 -16.95 43.58 8.62
CA GLN A 359 -17.11 43.85 10.06
C GLN A 359 -17.04 42.52 10.87
N ASN A 360 -16.96 42.67 12.17
CA ASN A 360 -16.99 41.54 13.08
C ASN A 360 -18.25 40.69 12.86
N ASN A 361 -18.05 39.39 12.70
CA ASN A 361 -19.08 38.40 12.39
C ASN A 361 -19.84 38.67 11.06
N GLU A 362 -19.22 39.31 10.10
CA GLU A 362 -19.82 39.61 8.80
C GLU A 362 -19.22 38.72 7.70
N ILE A 363 -20.07 38.30 6.75
CA ILE A 363 -19.70 37.60 5.53
C ILE A 363 -19.92 38.55 4.36
N LEU A 364 -18.83 39.09 3.78
CA LEU A 364 -18.90 39.94 2.58
C LEU A 364 -18.66 39.12 1.33
N ILE A 365 -19.53 39.31 0.32
CA ILE A 365 -19.38 38.67 -0.99
C ILE A 365 -19.35 39.73 -2.10
N SER A 366 -18.60 39.42 -3.18
CA SER A 366 -18.59 40.26 -4.39
C SER A 366 -19.89 40.15 -5.16
N LYS A 367 -20.08 41.06 -6.13
CA LYS A 367 -21.19 41.02 -7.12
C LYS A 367 -21.17 39.71 -7.91
N ASP A 368 -19.99 39.23 -8.34
CA ASP A 368 -19.85 37.98 -9.11
C ASP A 368 -20.35 36.77 -8.30
N THR A 369 -20.01 36.71 -7.02
CA THR A 369 -20.52 35.65 -6.11
C THR A 369 -22.01 35.82 -5.87
N PHE A 370 -22.49 37.07 -5.62
CA PHE A 370 -23.90 37.35 -5.39
C PHE A 370 -24.76 36.85 -6.56
N ASP A 371 -24.37 37.13 -7.82
CA ASP A 371 -25.12 36.69 -8.98
C ASP A 371 -25.27 35.17 -9.10
N LEU A 372 -24.29 34.40 -8.57
CA LEU A 372 -24.35 32.94 -8.50
C LEU A 372 -25.27 32.43 -7.39
N VAL A 373 -25.40 33.17 -6.26
CA VAL A 373 -26.05 32.66 -5.06
C VAL A 373 -27.37 33.35 -4.68
N LYS A 374 -27.76 34.44 -5.36
CA LYS A 374 -28.93 35.29 -5.03
C LYS A 374 -30.24 34.55 -4.83
N ASP A 375 -30.45 33.43 -5.55
CA ASP A 375 -31.66 32.61 -5.38
C ASP A 375 -31.58 31.61 -4.20
N ALA A 376 -30.43 31.52 -3.56
CA ALA A 376 -30.14 30.57 -2.49
C ALA A 376 -29.96 31.20 -1.12
N VAL A 377 -29.57 32.48 -1.09
CA VAL A 377 -29.21 33.19 0.16
C VAL A 377 -29.86 34.57 0.21
N HIS A 378 -30.13 35.01 1.44
CA HIS A 378 -30.52 36.39 1.72
C HIS A 378 -29.28 37.25 1.86
N CYS A 379 -29.22 38.34 1.10
CA CYS A 379 -28.11 39.27 1.14
C CYS A 379 -28.62 40.71 1.30
N GLN A 380 -27.85 41.52 2.06
CA GLN A 380 -28.04 42.98 2.15
C GLN A 380 -27.02 43.65 1.20
N ASP A 381 -27.48 44.55 0.35
CA ASP A 381 -26.59 45.39 -0.45
C ASP A 381 -25.89 46.42 0.42
N LYS A 382 -24.56 46.41 0.40
CA LYS A 382 -23.70 47.32 1.15
C LYS A 382 -23.14 48.47 0.27
N GLY A 383 -23.56 48.50 -0.99
CA GLY A 383 -23.09 49.50 -1.95
C GLY A 383 -21.71 49.23 -2.48
N ARG A 384 -20.98 50.30 -2.81
CA ARG A 384 -19.64 50.26 -3.39
C ARG A 384 -18.60 50.57 -2.36
N ILE A 385 -17.59 49.71 -2.26
CA ILE A 385 -16.43 49.94 -1.39
C ILE A 385 -15.14 50.02 -2.23
N SER A 386 -14.22 50.87 -1.81
CA SER A 386 -12.88 50.93 -2.38
C SER A 386 -11.97 49.99 -1.61
N VAL A 387 -11.30 49.09 -2.32
CA VAL A 387 -10.37 48.13 -1.73
C VAL A 387 -8.97 48.28 -2.31
N LYS A 388 -7.96 48.08 -1.51
CA LYS A 388 -6.55 48.23 -1.91
C LYS A 388 -6.20 47.33 -3.10
N GLY A 389 -5.61 47.95 -4.16
CA GLY A 389 -5.17 47.23 -5.37
C GLY A 389 -6.26 47.08 -6.45
N PHE A 390 -7.42 47.72 -6.28
CA PHE A 390 -8.49 47.82 -7.27
C PHE A 390 -8.77 49.30 -7.58
N THR A 391 -8.76 49.62 -8.86
CA THR A 391 -8.95 51.01 -9.32
C THR A 391 -10.42 51.47 -9.15
N ASP A 392 -11.35 50.58 -9.46
CA ASP A 392 -12.77 50.87 -9.39
C ASP A 392 -13.38 50.36 -8.08
N PRO A 393 -14.30 51.11 -7.48
CA PRO A 393 -15.09 50.65 -6.36
C PRO A 393 -15.92 49.40 -6.70
N ILE A 394 -15.93 48.43 -5.79
CA ILE A 394 -16.55 47.11 -5.98
C ILE A 394 -17.88 47.05 -5.24
N ASN A 395 -18.93 46.58 -5.93
CA ASN A 395 -20.22 46.31 -5.30
C ASN A 395 -20.10 45.08 -4.42
N VAL A 396 -20.52 45.21 -3.15
CA VAL A 396 -20.44 44.15 -2.13
C VAL A 396 -21.78 43.94 -1.47
N PHE A 397 -21.99 42.71 -1.02
CA PHE A 397 -23.19 42.26 -0.38
C PHE A 397 -22.81 41.53 0.90
N SER A 398 -23.60 41.77 1.98
CA SER A 398 -23.45 41.04 3.25
C SER A 398 -24.47 39.91 3.29
N VAL A 399 -23.98 38.68 3.51
CA VAL A 399 -24.85 37.49 3.60
C VAL A 399 -25.47 37.45 5.00
N THR A 400 -26.77 37.24 5.07
CA THR A 400 -27.52 37.21 6.35
C THR A 400 -28.04 35.83 6.70
N ASP A 401 -28.56 35.05 5.72
CA ASP A 401 -29.12 33.72 5.97
C ASP A 401 -29.31 32.92 4.65
N LEU A 402 -29.59 31.62 4.79
CA LEU A 402 -30.01 30.76 3.68
C LEU A 402 -31.52 30.84 3.46
N HIS A 403 -31.97 30.70 2.21
CA HIS A 403 -33.38 30.50 1.93
C HIS A 403 -33.85 29.15 2.51
N LYS A 404 -35.03 29.10 3.13
CA LYS A 404 -35.60 27.95 3.87
C LYS A 404 -35.55 26.63 3.08
N ASN A 405 -35.78 26.68 1.75
CA ASN A 405 -35.77 25.50 0.88
C ASN A 405 -34.39 24.85 0.73
N ILE A 406 -33.33 25.59 0.94
CA ILE A 406 -31.93 25.09 0.83
C ILE A 406 -31.43 24.61 2.19
N ALA A 407 -31.77 25.32 3.25
CA ALA A 407 -31.46 24.90 4.61
C ALA A 407 -32.00 23.49 4.93
N SER A 408 -33.24 23.18 4.51
CA SER A 408 -33.85 21.86 4.70
C SER A 408 -33.13 20.74 3.92
N ARG A 409 -32.66 21.02 2.69
CA ARG A 409 -31.92 20.05 1.86
C ARG A 409 -30.51 19.78 2.39
N GLN A 410 -29.87 20.76 2.99
CA GLN A 410 -28.52 20.58 3.55
C GLN A 410 -28.55 19.83 4.89
N ALA A 411 -29.57 20.03 5.71
CA ALA A 411 -29.77 19.27 6.93
C ALA A 411 -29.92 17.75 6.64
N ILE A 412 -30.68 17.39 5.60
CA ILE A 412 -30.89 16.00 5.19
C ILE A 412 -29.59 15.35 4.67
N ASN A 413 -28.74 16.10 3.97
CA ASN A 413 -27.47 15.57 3.43
C ASN A 413 -26.35 15.46 4.50
N GLN A 414 -26.52 16.05 5.67
CA GLN A 414 -25.57 15.96 6.78
C GLN A 414 -25.84 14.79 7.74
N GLU A 415 -27.04 14.18 7.67
CA GLU A 415 -27.43 13.02 8.49
C GLU A 415 -27.05 11.66 7.87
N VAL A 416 -26.50 11.60 6.64
CA VAL A 416 -26.04 10.37 6.00
C VAL A 416 -24.52 10.25 6.18
N PRO A 417 -24.01 9.39 7.10
CA PRO A 417 -22.58 9.11 7.21
C PRO A 417 -22.13 8.35 5.95
N ALA A 418 -20.98 8.77 5.40
CA ALA A 418 -20.29 8.14 4.27
C ALA A 418 -19.58 6.83 4.69
#